data_d350e088211454106118a7ada7673d61
#
_entry.id   d350e088211454106118a7ada7673d61
#
_cell.length_a   1.000
_cell.length_b   1.000
_cell.length_c   1.000
_cell.angle_alpha   90.00
_cell.angle_beta   90.00
_cell.angle_gamma   90.00
#
_symmetry.space_group_name_H-M   'P 1'
#
loop_
_entity.id
_entity.type
_entity.pdbx_description
1 polymer ?
#
loop_
_entity_poly.entity_id
_entity_poly.type
_entity_poly.pdbx_seq_one_letter_code
_entity_poly.pdbx_strand_id
1 'polypeptide(L)'
;MAETNKNDVVLSVKDLHVYFYTNQRCNKVLRGVSFDIKRGKTLCVVGESGCGKSVTANSILRLLPELSRIESGSITYYREDGSEVRIDQLQKNGREMRRLRGQDIAIIFQDPMTALNPVYTVGHQIREMIREHKTGLSKAQLKKESIEDLADMGIPAAEIRDGEYPHQFSGGMRQRAMIAMGMS
;
A
#
# COMPACT_ATOMS: atom_id res chain seq x y z
N MET A 1 19.41 19.11 18.37
CA MET A 1 18.59 18.34 17.43
C MET A 1 19.52 17.31 16.80
N ALA A 2 19.31 16.01 17.05
CA ALA A 2 20.18 14.98 16.47
C ALA A 2 20.00 15.01 14.94
N GLU A 3 21.08 15.13 14.20
CA GLU A 3 21.09 14.93 12.74
C GLU A 3 20.60 13.53 12.45
N THR A 4 19.40 13.41 11.90
CA THR A 4 18.83 12.14 11.47
C THR A 4 19.69 11.66 10.29
N ASN A 5 20.40 10.57 10.51
CA ASN A 5 21.25 9.98 9.48
C ASN A 5 20.33 9.63 8.27
N LYS A 6 20.55 10.23 7.11
CA LYS A 6 19.72 10.05 5.89
C LYS A 6 19.54 8.58 5.51
N ASN A 7 20.49 7.73 5.89
CA ASN A 7 20.43 6.28 5.64
C ASN A 7 19.41 5.51 6.47
N ASP A 8 18.76 6.15 7.47
CA ASP A 8 17.81 5.50 8.39
C ASP A 8 16.36 5.76 8.00
N VAL A 9 16.11 6.71 7.09
CA VAL A 9 14.76 7.09 6.64
C VAL A 9 14.41 6.32 5.37
N VAL A 10 13.22 5.70 5.35
CA VAL A 10 12.69 5.02 4.16
C VAL A 10 11.71 5.90 3.38
N LEU A 11 10.94 6.72 4.08
CA LEU A 11 10.01 7.67 3.47
C LEU A 11 10.03 8.99 4.24
N SER A 12 10.13 10.10 3.52
CA SER A 12 10.06 11.46 4.08
C SER A 12 8.92 12.23 3.42
N VAL A 13 8.02 12.75 4.23
CA VAL A 13 6.96 13.67 3.82
C VAL A 13 7.26 15.03 4.45
N LYS A 14 7.34 16.09 3.63
CA LYS A 14 7.66 17.44 4.10
C LYS A 14 6.67 18.45 3.58
N ASP A 15 6.07 19.20 4.49
CA ASP A 15 5.16 20.31 4.25
C ASP A 15 4.08 19.98 3.21
N LEU A 16 3.47 18.78 3.32
CA LEU A 16 2.52 18.25 2.34
C LEU A 16 1.19 18.99 2.42
N HIS A 17 0.80 19.61 1.32
CA HIS A 17 -0.48 20.27 1.12
C HIS A 17 -1.28 19.53 0.05
N VAL A 18 -2.51 19.12 0.39
CA VAL A 18 -3.42 18.45 -0.56
C VAL A 18 -4.77 19.12 -0.52
N TYR A 19 -5.22 19.55 -1.69
CA TYR A 19 -6.47 20.25 -1.87
C TYR A 19 -7.42 19.47 -2.76
N PHE A 20 -8.71 19.58 -2.46
CA PHE A 20 -9.80 19.01 -3.25
C PHE A 20 -10.60 20.14 -3.90
N TYR A 21 -10.76 20.05 -5.20
CA TYR A 21 -11.44 21.04 -6.02
C TYR A 21 -12.83 20.54 -6.42
N THR A 22 -13.86 21.28 -6.07
CA THR A 22 -15.22 21.12 -6.58
C THR A 22 -15.57 22.34 -7.40
N ASN A 23 -16.63 22.30 -8.22
CA ASN A 23 -17.02 23.40 -9.13
C ASN A 23 -17.16 24.76 -8.45
N GLN A 24 -17.27 24.84 -7.12
CA GLN A 24 -17.50 26.07 -6.38
C GLN A 24 -16.58 26.28 -5.17
N ARG A 25 -15.77 25.28 -4.77
CA ARG A 25 -14.97 25.35 -3.54
C ARG A 25 -13.66 24.60 -3.65
N CYS A 26 -12.63 25.14 -2.98
CA CYS A 26 -11.37 24.49 -2.74
C CYS A 26 -11.30 24.08 -1.26
N ASN A 27 -11.28 22.80 -0.99
CA ASN A 27 -11.11 22.25 0.35
C ASN A 27 -9.65 21.89 0.58
N LYS A 28 -9.01 22.59 1.51
CA LYS A 28 -7.63 22.37 1.94
C LYS A 28 -7.60 21.26 2.99
N VAL A 29 -7.43 20.00 2.54
CA VAL A 29 -7.53 18.81 3.41
C VAL A 29 -6.24 18.57 4.20
N LEU A 30 -5.09 18.66 3.55
CA LEU A 30 -3.80 18.65 4.23
C LEU A 30 -3.17 20.05 4.15
N ARG A 31 -2.61 20.50 5.27
CA ARG A 31 -2.09 21.87 5.44
C ARG A 31 -0.71 21.82 6.11
N GLY A 32 0.30 21.31 5.40
CA GLY A 32 1.68 21.29 5.88
C GLY A 32 1.99 20.05 6.75
N VAL A 33 1.59 18.85 6.31
CA VAL A 33 1.89 17.60 7.03
C VAL A 33 3.34 17.21 6.79
N SER A 34 4.08 16.94 7.88
CA SER A 34 5.48 16.52 7.81
C SER A 34 5.75 15.36 8.77
N PHE A 35 6.42 14.31 8.28
CA PHE A 35 6.91 13.18 9.08
C PHE A 35 7.94 12.37 8.28
N ASP A 36 8.73 11.60 9.01
CA ASP A 36 9.66 10.63 8.45
C ASP A 36 9.31 9.22 8.94
N ILE A 37 9.35 8.22 8.05
CA ILE A 37 9.28 6.81 8.40
C ILE A 37 10.70 6.26 8.37
N LYS A 38 11.14 5.69 9.49
CA LYS A 38 12.46 5.08 9.62
C LYS A 38 12.41 3.62 9.24
N ARG A 39 13.49 3.13 8.65
CA ARG A 39 13.67 1.72 8.28
C ARG A 39 13.52 0.80 9.51
N GLY A 40 12.73 -0.26 9.37
CA GLY A 40 12.44 -1.20 10.45
C GLY A 40 11.65 -0.62 11.64
N LYS A 41 11.04 0.55 11.48
CA LYS A 41 10.21 1.18 12.50
C LYS A 41 8.77 1.36 12.02
N THR A 42 7.84 1.37 12.96
CA THR A 42 6.43 1.65 12.70
C THR A 42 6.11 3.09 13.07
N LEU A 43 5.48 3.83 12.16
CA LEU A 43 4.88 5.14 12.42
C LEU A 43 3.36 4.98 12.53
N CYS A 44 2.81 5.34 13.68
CA CYS A 44 1.36 5.34 13.89
C CYS A 44 0.80 6.76 13.68
N VAL A 45 -0.18 6.90 12.78
CA VAL A 45 -0.90 8.17 12.54
C VAL A 45 -2.29 8.07 13.14
N VAL A 46 -2.53 8.84 14.20
CA VAL A 46 -3.80 8.86 14.94
C VAL A 46 -4.53 10.19 14.75
N GLY A 47 -5.84 10.18 14.89
CA GLY A 47 -6.68 11.36 14.77
C GLY A 47 -8.14 10.99 14.52
N GLU A 48 -9.04 11.97 14.58
CA GLU A 48 -10.48 11.80 14.37
C GLU A 48 -10.82 11.41 12.93
N SER A 49 -12.05 10.91 12.71
CA SER A 49 -12.54 10.63 11.35
C SER A 49 -12.57 11.94 10.55
N GLY A 50 -12.11 11.88 9.29
CA GLY A 50 -12.08 13.05 8.40
C GLY A 50 -10.87 13.98 8.57
N CYS A 51 -9.96 13.76 9.53
CA CYS A 51 -8.80 14.64 9.75
C CYS A 51 -7.66 14.52 8.70
N GLY A 52 -7.83 13.70 7.65
CA GLY A 52 -6.88 13.61 6.55
C GLY A 52 -5.94 12.39 6.55
N LYS A 53 -6.04 11.45 7.51
CA LYS A 53 -5.17 10.24 7.58
C LYS A 53 -5.13 9.45 6.26
N SER A 54 -6.30 9.08 5.75
CA SER A 54 -6.42 8.33 4.50
C SER A 54 -5.96 9.15 3.28
N VAL A 55 -6.16 10.47 3.31
CA VAL A 55 -5.66 11.37 2.26
C VAL A 55 -4.14 11.39 2.27
N THR A 56 -3.51 11.40 3.44
CA THR A 56 -2.04 11.34 3.58
C THR A 56 -1.50 10.03 3.00
N ALA A 57 -2.07 8.87 3.39
CA ALA A 57 -1.66 7.56 2.86
C ALA A 57 -1.86 7.46 1.33
N ASN A 58 -3.03 7.89 0.82
CA ASN A 58 -3.31 7.89 -0.61
C ASN A 58 -2.42 8.86 -1.40
N SER A 59 -1.94 9.94 -0.77
CA SER A 59 -1.00 10.88 -1.40
C SER A 59 0.35 10.22 -1.68
N ILE A 60 0.85 9.40 -0.74
CA ILE A 60 2.11 8.65 -0.88
C ILE A 60 2.06 7.75 -2.11
N LEU A 61 0.94 7.07 -2.32
CA LEU A 61 0.77 6.17 -3.46
C LEU A 61 0.15 6.84 -4.70
N ARG A 62 -0.04 8.16 -4.69
CA ARG A 62 -0.68 8.89 -5.79
C ARG A 62 -2.06 8.32 -6.16
N LEU A 63 -2.81 7.79 -5.16
CA LEU A 63 -4.16 7.21 -5.31
C LEU A 63 -5.28 8.23 -5.03
N LEU A 64 -4.93 9.50 -5.00
CA LEU A 64 -5.89 10.59 -4.80
C LEU A 64 -6.92 10.63 -5.95
N PRO A 65 -8.21 10.98 -5.65
CA PRO A 65 -9.23 11.21 -6.67
C PRO A 65 -8.82 12.29 -7.69
N GLU A 66 -9.46 12.31 -8.85
CA GLU A 66 -9.13 13.25 -9.93
C GLU A 66 -9.32 14.72 -9.55
N LEU A 67 -10.30 14.99 -8.70
CA LEU A 67 -10.58 16.34 -8.21
C LEU A 67 -9.63 16.83 -7.12
N SER A 68 -8.55 16.12 -6.86
CA SER A 68 -7.57 16.46 -5.84
C SER A 68 -6.16 16.63 -6.40
N ARG A 69 -5.38 17.49 -5.76
CA ARG A 69 -3.99 17.77 -6.15
C ARG A 69 -3.09 17.87 -4.92
N ILE A 70 -1.85 17.44 -5.09
CA ILE A 70 -0.74 17.84 -4.21
C ILE A 70 -0.36 19.24 -4.68
N GLU A 71 -0.63 20.25 -3.85
CA GLU A 71 -0.36 21.65 -4.18
C GLU A 71 1.07 22.05 -3.89
N SER A 72 1.60 21.56 -2.77
CA SER A 72 2.98 21.82 -2.36
C SER A 72 3.48 20.75 -1.40
N GLY A 73 4.76 20.82 -1.09
CA GLY A 73 5.46 19.86 -0.26
C GLY A 73 6.20 18.81 -1.07
N SER A 74 6.73 17.82 -0.38
CA SER A 74 7.46 16.74 -1.02
C SER A 74 7.19 15.40 -0.35
N ILE A 75 7.23 14.35 -1.16
CA ILE A 75 7.19 12.96 -0.73
C ILE A 75 8.39 12.27 -1.36
N THR A 76 9.37 11.87 -0.53
CA THR A 76 10.61 11.23 -0.99
C THR A 76 10.71 9.83 -0.44
N TYR A 77 10.88 8.85 -1.30
CA TYR A 77 11.18 7.46 -0.95
C TYR A 77 12.66 7.18 -1.15
N TYR A 78 13.30 6.56 -0.16
CA TYR A 78 14.71 6.21 -0.16
C TYR A 78 14.86 4.69 -0.31
N ARG A 79 15.39 4.25 -1.46
CA ARG A 79 15.64 2.83 -1.73
C ARG A 79 16.84 2.31 -0.95
N GLU A 80 16.98 1.00 -0.89
CA GLU A 80 18.11 0.34 -0.23
C GLU A 80 19.45 0.60 -0.92
N ASP A 81 19.42 0.80 -2.23
CA ASP A 81 20.62 1.18 -3.03
C ASP A 81 21.05 2.64 -2.83
N GLY A 82 20.37 3.38 -1.97
CA GLY A 82 20.62 4.80 -1.70
C GLY A 82 20.00 5.76 -2.71
N SER A 83 19.29 5.28 -3.73
CA SER A 83 18.61 6.15 -4.68
C SER A 83 17.36 6.78 -4.06
N GLU A 84 17.06 8.01 -4.49
CA GLU A 84 15.88 8.79 -4.02
C GLU A 84 14.84 8.86 -5.13
N VAL A 85 13.58 8.66 -4.76
CA VAL A 85 12.43 8.79 -5.65
C VAL A 85 11.49 9.89 -5.14
N ARG A 86 11.31 10.95 -5.91
CA ARG A 86 10.37 12.05 -5.63
C ARG A 86 8.97 11.67 -6.10
N ILE A 87 8.20 11.03 -5.22
CA ILE A 87 6.86 10.51 -5.52
C ILE A 87 5.90 11.62 -5.96
N ASP A 88 5.99 12.80 -5.32
CA ASP A 88 5.16 13.97 -5.65
C ASP A 88 5.33 14.42 -7.11
N GLN A 89 6.48 14.15 -7.73
CA GLN A 89 6.82 14.52 -9.11
C GLN A 89 6.49 13.42 -10.14
N LEU A 90 6.24 12.18 -9.69
CA LEU A 90 5.93 11.10 -10.60
C LEU A 90 4.55 11.28 -11.27
N GLN A 91 4.44 10.83 -12.50
CA GLN A 91 3.15 10.71 -13.18
C GLN A 91 2.31 9.62 -12.47
N LYS A 92 1.03 9.92 -12.17
CA LYS A 92 0.12 9.03 -11.43
C LYS A 92 0.08 7.59 -11.98
N ASN A 93 0.10 7.43 -13.30
CA ASN A 93 0.06 6.15 -14.00
C ASN A 93 1.35 5.84 -14.75
N GLY A 94 2.45 6.53 -14.43
CA GLY A 94 3.75 6.33 -15.02
C GLY A 94 4.39 4.98 -14.63
N ARG A 95 5.35 4.53 -15.43
CA ARG A 95 6.06 3.25 -15.23
C ARG A 95 6.70 3.17 -13.83
N GLU A 96 7.36 4.25 -13.41
CA GLU A 96 8.03 4.33 -12.11
C GLU A 96 7.02 4.22 -10.94
N MET A 97 5.89 4.93 -11.04
CA MET A 97 4.85 4.85 -10.00
C MET A 97 4.21 3.47 -9.90
N ARG A 98 4.01 2.78 -11.04
CA ARG A 98 3.53 1.39 -11.06
C ARG A 98 4.54 0.44 -10.43
N ARG A 99 5.83 0.61 -10.72
CA ARG A 99 6.89 -0.17 -10.09
C ARG A 99 6.92 0.03 -8.57
N LEU A 100 6.83 1.28 -8.12
CA LEU A 100 6.83 1.62 -6.70
C LEU A 100 5.65 0.97 -5.95
N ARG A 101 4.44 1.02 -6.53
CA ARG A 101 3.24 0.37 -5.95
C ARG A 101 3.32 -1.15 -5.95
N GLY A 102 4.00 -1.73 -6.90
CA GLY A 102 4.10 -3.16 -7.06
C GLY A 102 5.26 -3.81 -6.31
N GLN A 103 6.35 -3.08 -6.06
CA GLN A 103 7.58 -3.66 -5.51
C GLN A 103 8.05 -3.02 -4.21
N ASP A 104 7.80 -1.72 -4.04
CA ASP A 104 8.42 -0.97 -2.95
C ASP A 104 7.45 -0.62 -1.81
N ILE A 105 6.17 -0.32 -2.12
CA ILE A 105 5.18 0.14 -1.14
C ILE A 105 3.82 -0.50 -1.41
N ALA A 106 3.34 -1.32 -0.49
CA ALA A 106 1.98 -1.86 -0.52
C ALA A 106 1.01 -1.03 0.31
N ILE A 107 -0.27 -1.11 0.00
CA ILE A 107 -1.35 -0.54 0.80
C ILE A 107 -2.40 -1.59 1.15
N ILE A 108 -2.77 -1.63 2.43
CA ILE A 108 -3.88 -2.44 2.92
C ILE A 108 -5.05 -1.51 3.21
N PHE A 109 -6.15 -1.69 2.47
CA PHE A 109 -7.36 -0.90 2.68
C PHE A 109 -8.12 -1.34 3.92
N GLN A 110 -8.80 -0.37 4.55
CA GLN A 110 -9.55 -0.60 5.78
C GLN A 110 -10.76 -1.54 5.58
N ASP A 111 -11.35 -1.57 4.38
CA ASP A 111 -12.47 -2.45 4.05
C ASP A 111 -12.01 -3.65 3.22
N PRO A 112 -11.87 -4.84 3.85
CA PRO A 112 -11.47 -6.06 3.15
C PRO A 112 -12.59 -6.64 2.27
N MET A 113 -13.83 -6.17 2.43
CA MET A 113 -14.97 -6.71 1.67
C MET A 113 -14.94 -6.33 0.20
N THR A 114 -14.37 -5.15 -0.11
CA THR A 114 -14.30 -4.61 -1.47
C THR A 114 -12.98 -4.91 -2.18
N ALA A 115 -11.98 -5.41 -1.47
CA ALA A 115 -10.64 -5.61 -2.01
C ALA A 115 -10.46 -7.00 -2.66
N LEU A 116 -11.12 -8.04 -2.13
CA LEU A 116 -11.09 -9.38 -2.71
C LEU A 116 -12.19 -9.56 -3.76
N ASN A 117 -11.83 -10.03 -4.93
CA ASN A 117 -12.80 -10.34 -5.97
C ASN A 117 -13.60 -11.61 -5.60
N PRO A 118 -14.94 -11.53 -5.44
CA PRO A 118 -15.75 -12.64 -4.93
C PRO A 118 -15.85 -13.84 -5.88
N VAL A 119 -15.54 -13.68 -7.17
CA VAL A 119 -15.66 -14.75 -8.18
C VAL A 119 -14.39 -15.59 -8.38
N TYR A 120 -13.30 -15.22 -7.71
CA TYR A 120 -12.04 -15.98 -7.70
C TYR A 120 -11.72 -16.51 -6.32
N THR A 121 -11.08 -17.66 -6.23
CA THR A 121 -10.60 -18.19 -4.95
C THR A 121 -9.49 -17.29 -4.39
N VAL A 122 -9.34 -17.31 -3.07
CA VAL A 122 -8.34 -16.47 -2.39
C VAL A 122 -6.93 -16.83 -2.88
N GLY A 123 -6.58 -18.12 -2.95
CA GLY A 123 -5.28 -18.54 -3.44
C GLY A 123 -5.05 -18.20 -4.92
N HIS A 124 -6.10 -18.14 -5.75
CA HIS A 124 -5.95 -17.67 -7.13
C HIS A 124 -5.48 -16.20 -7.17
N GLN A 125 -6.07 -15.36 -6.36
CA GLN A 125 -5.75 -13.93 -6.30
C GLN A 125 -4.33 -13.69 -5.74
N ILE A 126 -3.93 -14.44 -4.71
CA ILE A 126 -2.54 -14.39 -4.20
C ILE A 126 -1.55 -14.84 -5.29
N ARG A 127 -1.81 -15.96 -5.99
CA ARG A 127 -0.95 -16.43 -7.08
C ARG A 127 -0.85 -15.45 -8.24
N GLU A 128 -1.87 -14.67 -8.49
CA GLU A 128 -1.84 -13.61 -9.49
C GLU A 128 -0.84 -12.51 -9.09
N MET A 129 -0.86 -12.08 -7.83
CA MET A 129 0.10 -11.12 -7.28
C MET A 129 1.54 -11.67 -7.30
N ILE A 130 1.76 -12.90 -6.82
CA ILE A 130 3.09 -13.54 -6.87
C ILE A 130 3.64 -13.56 -8.29
N ARG A 131 2.81 -13.88 -9.29
CA ARG A 131 3.22 -13.94 -10.71
C ARG A 131 3.63 -12.59 -11.27
N GLU A 132 2.97 -11.50 -10.85
CA GLU A 132 3.34 -10.14 -11.27
C GLU A 132 4.71 -9.71 -10.72
N HIS A 133 5.09 -10.23 -9.54
CA HIS A 133 6.33 -9.84 -8.86
C HIS A 133 7.48 -10.83 -9.05
N LYS A 134 7.18 -12.14 -9.18
CA LYS A 134 8.17 -13.21 -9.33
C LYS A 134 7.96 -13.92 -10.66
N THR A 135 8.85 -13.67 -11.60
CA THR A 135 8.80 -14.32 -12.92
C THR A 135 9.44 -15.71 -12.89
N GLY A 136 8.91 -16.63 -13.72
CA GLY A 136 9.53 -17.94 -13.94
C GLY A 136 9.10 -19.07 -12.99
N LEU A 137 8.16 -18.82 -12.07
CA LEU A 137 7.64 -19.83 -11.17
C LEU A 137 6.66 -20.77 -11.90
N SER A 138 6.79 -22.08 -11.65
CA SER A 138 5.84 -23.10 -12.09
C SER A 138 4.51 -22.99 -11.32
N LYS A 139 3.44 -23.57 -11.87
CA LYS A 139 2.13 -23.62 -11.20
C LYS A 139 2.18 -24.27 -9.81
N ALA A 140 3.03 -25.27 -9.62
CA ALA A 140 3.21 -25.95 -8.34
C ALA A 140 3.90 -25.04 -7.31
N GLN A 141 4.92 -24.30 -7.74
CA GLN A 141 5.62 -23.33 -6.89
C GLN A 141 4.70 -22.17 -6.48
N LEU A 142 3.95 -21.60 -7.43
CA LEU A 142 2.96 -20.55 -7.14
C LEU A 142 1.91 -21.02 -6.12
N LYS A 143 1.43 -22.26 -6.25
CA LYS A 143 0.48 -22.83 -5.28
C LYS A 143 1.12 -23.01 -3.91
N LYS A 144 2.34 -23.48 -3.85
CA LYS A 144 3.07 -23.66 -2.59
C LYS A 144 3.26 -22.31 -1.89
N GLU A 145 3.77 -21.29 -2.59
CA GLU A 145 3.95 -19.95 -2.04
C GLU A 145 2.61 -19.33 -1.56
N SER A 146 1.52 -19.43 -2.32
CA SER A 146 0.23 -18.90 -1.89
C SER A 146 -0.28 -19.54 -0.60
N ILE A 147 -0.02 -20.84 -0.39
CA ILE A 147 -0.36 -21.53 0.86
C ILE A 147 0.54 -21.07 2.00
N GLU A 148 1.84 -20.92 1.76
CA GLU A 148 2.81 -20.42 2.73
C GLU A 148 2.46 -18.99 3.18
N ASP A 149 2.14 -18.08 2.25
CA ASP A 149 1.72 -16.71 2.55
C ASP A 149 0.44 -16.68 3.43
N LEU A 150 -0.54 -17.55 3.15
CA LEU A 150 -1.74 -17.68 3.97
C LEU A 150 -1.42 -18.20 5.38
N ALA A 151 -0.52 -19.19 5.48
CA ALA A 151 -0.09 -19.76 6.75
C ALA A 151 0.68 -18.76 7.61
N ASP A 152 1.58 -17.99 7.01
CA ASP A 152 2.37 -16.94 7.67
C ASP A 152 1.48 -15.83 8.25
N MET A 153 0.34 -15.56 7.60
CA MET A 153 -0.68 -14.65 8.15
C MET A 153 -1.57 -15.31 9.22
N GLY A 154 -1.26 -16.54 9.63
CA GLY A 154 -2.00 -17.25 10.66
C GLY A 154 -3.41 -17.68 10.21
N ILE A 155 -3.63 -17.93 8.93
CA ILE A 155 -4.89 -18.49 8.45
C ILE A 155 -4.86 -20.01 8.68
N PRO A 156 -5.79 -20.58 9.46
CA PRO A 156 -5.79 -22.00 9.80
C PRO A 156 -6.14 -22.83 8.55
N ALA A 157 -5.54 -24.02 8.42
CA ALA A 157 -5.76 -24.94 7.30
C ALA A 157 -5.56 -24.25 5.92
N ALA A 158 -4.44 -23.54 5.75
CA ALA A 158 -4.14 -22.73 4.58
C ALA A 158 -4.27 -23.50 3.24
N GLU A 159 -3.93 -24.80 3.21
CA GLU A 159 -4.08 -25.66 2.05
C GLU A 159 -5.55 -25.79 1.57
N ILE A 160 -6.50 -25.85 2.52
CA ILE A 160 -7.94 -25.91 2.21
C ILE A 160 -8.42 -24.52 1.82
N ARG A 161 -8.00 -23.51 2.57
CA ARG A 161 -8.41 -22.13 2.38
C ARG A 161 -7.93 -21.52 1.06
N ASP A 162 -6.80 -21.95 0.53
CA ASP A 162 -6.32 -21.57 -0.81
C ASP A 162 -7.36 -21.82 -1.91
N GLY A 163 -8.15 -22.89 -1.78
CA GLY A 163 -9.22 -23.26 -2.73
C GLY A 163 -10.56 -22.57 -2.46
N GLU A 164 -10.73 -21.84 -1.37
CA GLU A 164 -11.99 -21.23 -0.98
C GLU A 164 -12.16 -19.81 -1.55
N TYR A 165 -13.43 -19.38 -1.60
CA TYR A 165 -13.81 -18.05 -2.06
C TYR A 165 -13.86 -17.05 -0.90
N PRO A 166 -13.75 -15.74 -1.16
CA PRO A 166 -13.79 -14.71 -0.12
C PRO A 166 -15.03 -14.76 0.79
N HIS A 167 -16.18 -15.17 0.29
CA HIS A 167 -17.41 -15.27 1.10
C HIS A 167 -17.36 -16.39 2.14
N GLN A 168 -16.47 -17.38 1.98
CA GLN A 168 -16.25 -18.47 2.94
C GLN A 168 -15.29 -18.08 4.07
N PHE A 169 -14.64 -16.92 3.97
CA PHE A 169 -13.72 -16.37 4.97
C PHE A 169 -14.46 -15.47 5.96
N SER A 170 -14.09 -15.55 7.24
CA SER A 170 -14.48 -14.51 8.21
C SER A 170 -13.87 -13.15 7.85
N GLY A 171 -14.40 -12.06 8.43
CA GLY A 171 -13.85 -10.72 8.22
C GLY A 171 -12.36 -10.62 8.54
N GLY A 172 -11.94 -11.20 9.67
CA GLY A 172 -10.52 -11.23 10.05
C GLY A 172 -9.65 -12.09 9.13
N MET A 173 -10.18 -13.19 8.59
CA MET A 173 -9.45 -14.00 7.60
C MET A 173 -9.28 -13.25 6.28
N ARG A 174 -10.31 -12.55 5.81
CA ARG A 174 -10.22 -11.71 4.60
C ARG A 174 -9.18 -10.62 4.75
N GLN A 175 -9.14 -9.96 5.91
CA GLN A 175 -8.12 -8.94 6.19
C GLN A 175 -6.71 -9.55 6.15
N ARG A 176 -6.49 -10.71 6.76
CA ARG A 176 -5.20 -11.42 6.73
C ARG A 176 -4.81 -11.88 5.34
N ALA A 177 -5.78 -12.35 4.55
CA ALA A 177 -5.52 -12.71 3.15
C ALA A 177 -5.12 -11.50 2.29
N MET A 178 -5.71 -10.32 2.53
CA MET A 178 -5.26 -9.07 1.89
C MET A 178 -3.84 -8.69 2.28
N ILE A 179 -3.47 -8.90 3.55
CA ILE A 179 -2.08 -8.66 3.99
C ILE A 179 -1.14 -9.63 3.28
N ALA A 180 -1.49 -10.92 3.19
CA ALA A 180 -0.75 -11.91 2.41
C ALA A 180 -0.52 -11.43 0.97
N MET A 181 -1.57 -10.98 0.28
CA MET A 181 -1.46 -10.44 -1.08
C MET A 181 -0.55 -9.22 -1.19
N GLY A 182 -0.52 -8.36 -0.18
CA GLY A 182 0.34 -7.17 -0.19
C GLY A 182 1.80 -7.46 0.18
N MET A 183 2.10 -8.66 0.69
CA MET A 183 3.46 -9.09 1.08
C MET A 183 4.09 -10.07 0.09
N SER A 184 3.29 -10.65 -0.83
CA SER A 184 3.75 -11.56 -1.90
C SER A 184 4.47 -10.80 -2.99
#